data_9efa64cfa7b95379dbd6637498aac385
#
_entry.id   9efa64cfa7b95379dbd6637498aac385
#
_cell.length_a   1.000
_cell.length_b   1.000
_cell.length_c   1.000
_cell.angle_alpha   90.00
_cell.angle_beta   90.00
_cell.angle_gamma   90.00
#
_symmetry.space_group_name_H-M   'P 1'
#
loop_
_entity.id
_entity.type
_entity.pdbx_description
1 polymer ?
#
loop_
_entity_poly.entity_id
_entity_poly.type
_entity_poly.pdbx_seq_one_letter_code
_entity_poly.pdbx_strand_id
1 'polypeptide(L)'
;MELWAFWIDGIRSLLHFLASDLGLGIGLGIFALTLATRSALLPLTWSIGYRGCIRQKKMTRLQPQLKRLKDEFGRDPKLYAEQLQQLYAQQGLSLLDARGLLALIAQTPILLGMYQVFRDGANAGRFLWIRDLAKPDLALALIVGLTTALLMAANPDLPQQMRLLLIALPAIVAVITALKLCSALAIYFAASNCFSAAQTYCLHALVARRVKSGALVI
;
A
#
# COMPACT_ATOMS: atom_id res chain seq x y z
N MET A 1 -19.95 -0.99 19.68
CA MET A 1 -20.61 -0.45 18.46
C MET A 1 -20.49 1.07 18.35
N GLU A 2 -20.51 1.80 19.46
CA GLU A 2 -20.44 3.28 19.50
C GLU A 2 -19.14 3.87 18.93
N LEU A 3 -17.98 3.28 19.24
CA LEU A 3 -16.69 3.75 18.70
C LEU A 3 -16.61 3.66 17.17
N TRP A 4 -17.21 2.63 16.61
CA TRP A 4 -17.24 2.46 15.16
C TRP A 4 -18.16 3.48 14.48
N ALA A 5 -19.35 3.72 15.05
CA ALA A 5 -20.27 4.75 14.58
C ALA A 5 -19.61 6.14 14.67
N PHE A 6 -18.98 6.47 15.79
CA PHE A 6 -18.23 7.72 15.97
C PHE A 6 -17.13 7.90 14.91
N TRP A 7 -16.41 6.83 14.58
CA TRP A 7 -15.38 6.84 13.52
C TRP A 7 -15.97 7.14 12.14
N ILE A 8 -17.07 6.47 11.78
CA ILE A 8 -17.78 6.70 10.52
C ILE A 8 -18.31 8.13 10.42
N ASP A 9 -18.93 8.63 11.50
CA ASP A 9 -19.46 9.99 11.54
C ASP A 9 -18.34 11.04 11.46
N GLY A 10 -17.19 10.77 12.04
CA GLY A 10 -15.99 11.60 11.89
C GLY A 10 -15.52 11.70 10.44
N ILE A 11 -15.44 10.57 9.73
CA ILE A 11 -15.07 10.53 8.30
C ILE A 11 -16.13 11.29 7.47
N ARG A 12 -17.41 11.04 7.73
CA ARG A 12 -18.52 11.70 7.02
C ARG A 12 -18.52 13.22 7.22
N SER A 13 -18.36 13.68 8.45
CA SER A 13 -18.29 15.11 8.79
C SER A 13 -17.10 15.79 8.14
N LEU A 14 -15.92 15.16 8.16
CA LEU A 14 -14.73 15.69 7.52
C LEU A 14 -14.87 15.75 5.99
N LEU A 15 -15.48 14.73 5.39
CA LEU A 15 -15.77 14.74 3.95
C LEU A 15 -16.76 15.85 3.60
N HIS A 16 -17.81 16.03 4.39
CA HIS A 16 -18.80 17.10 4.20
C HIS A 16 -18.14 18.47 4.32
N PHE A 17 -17.32 18.70 5.33
CA PHE A 17 -16.56 19.93 5.50
C PHE A 17 -15.68 20.24 4.26
N LEU A 18 -14.91 19.24 3.80
CA LEU A 18 -14.04 19.43 2.62
C LEU A 18 -14.85 19.64 1.33
N ALA A 19 -15.95 18.90 1.15
CA ALA A 19 -16.72 18.94 -0.09
C ALA A 19 -17.62 20.18 -0.18
N SER A 20 -18.30 20.54 0.91
CA SER A 20 -19.34 21.58 0.94
C SER A 20 -18.84 22.91 1.47
N ASP A 21 -18.22 22.93 2.67
CA ASP A 21 -17.84 24.17 3.33
C ASP A 21 -16.61 24.81 2.67
N LEU A 22 -15.65 24.00 2.20
CA LEU A 22 -14.52 24.47 1.39
C LEU A 22 -14.83 24.55 -0.12
N GLY A 23 -16.01 24.13 -0.54
CA GLY A 23 -16.44 24.23 -1.94
C GLY A 23 -15.66 23.36 -2.92
N LEU A 24 -14.92 22.34 -2.46
CA LEU A 24 -14.10 21.49 -3.31
C LEU A 24 -14.94 20.52 -4.16
N GLY A 25 -16.18 20.27 -3.76
CA GLY A 25 -17.00 19.20 -4.32
C GLY A 25 -16.55 17.81 -3.83
N ILE A 26 -17.41 16.81 -4.00
CA ILE A 26 -17.22 15.49 -3.38
C ILE A 26 -15.94 14.80 -3.87
N GLY A 27 -15.63 14.84 -5.17
CA GLY A 27 -14.47 14.16 -5.72
C GLY A 27 -13.12 14.67 -5.22
N LEU A 28 -12.93 16.01 -5.21
CA LEU A 28 -11.74 16.62 -4.60
C LEU A 28 -11.77 16.50 -3.08
N GLY A 29 -12.95 16.52 -2.45
CA GLY A 29 -13.09 16.24 -1.02
C GLY A 29 -12.56 14.86 -0.64
N ILE A 30 -12.88 13.82 -1.43
CA ILE A 30 -12.35 12.45 -1.24
C ILE A 30 -10.82 12.44 -1.40
N PHE A 31 -10.31 13.11 -2.42
CA PHE A 31 -8.87 13.21 -2.66
C PHE A 31 -8.16 13.92 -1.49
N ALA A 32 -8.66 15.06 -1.06
CA ALA A 32 -8.12 15.83 0.06
C ALA A 32 -8.19 15.04 1.39
N LEU A 33 -9.33 14.38 1.66
CA LEU A 33 -9.49 13.51 2.81
C LEU A 33 -8.48 12.36 2.81
N THR A 34 -8.23 11.77 1.63
CA THR A 34 -7.23 10.70 1.49
C THR A 34 -5.84 11.21 1.81
N LEU A 35 -5.46 12.37 1.30
CA LEU A 35 -4.16 12.98 1.58
C LEU A 35 -4.02 13.36 3.06
N ALA A 36 -5.06 13.92 3.67
CA ALA A 36 -5.05 14.29 5.09
C ALA A 36 -4.87 13.06 5.98
N THR A 37 -5.64 11.99 5.75
CA THR A 37 -5.52 10.74 6.52
C THR A 37 -4.17 10.06 6.32
N ARG A 38 -3.64 10.04 5.09
CA ARG A 38 -2.31 9.51 4.78
C ARG A 38 -1.19 10.32 5.43
N SER A 39 -1.32 11.65 5.44
CA SER A 39 -0.36 12.55 6.10
C SER A 39 -0.37 12.39 7.61
N ALA A 40 -1.55 12.24 8.22
CA ALA A 40 -1.67 11.98 9.66
C ALA A 40 -1.03 10.64 10.06
N LEU A 41 -1.15 9.61 9.20
CA LEU A 41 -0.53 8.30 9.43
C LEU A 41 0.93 8.22 8.99
N LEU A 42 1.46 9.27 8.35
CA LEU A 42 2.82 9.27 7.79
C LEU A 42 3.89 8.88 8.82
N PRO A 43 3.93 9.42 10.05
CA PRO A 43 4.99 9.08 11.01
C PRO A 43 5.00 7.58 11.35
N LEU A 44 3.82 6.97 11.48
CA LEU A 44 3.69 5.55 11.73
C LEU A 44 4.12 4.71 10.51
N THR A 45 3.55 5.01 9.35
CA THR A 45 3.83 4.27 8.10
C THR A 45 5.27 4.48 7.62
N TRP A 46 5.88 5.64 7.90
CA TRP A 46 7.28 5.92 7.61
C TRP A 46 8.22 5.02 8.40
N SER A 47 8.00 4.91 9.71
CA SER A 47 8.82 4.05 10.57
C SER A 47 8.75 2.59 10.16
N ILE A 48 7.54 2.08 9.86
CA ILE A 48 7.32 0.72 9.39
C ILE A 48 7.97 0.51 8.02
N GLY A 49 7.72 1.42 7.07
CA GLY A 49 8.26 1.36 5.71
C GLY A 49 9.78 1.43 5.67
N TYR A 50 10.41 2.29 6.48
CA TYR A 50 11.87 2.41 6.57
C TYR A 50 12.53 1.08 6.96
N ARG A 51 11.98 0.41 7.98
CA ARG A 51 12.46 -0.91 8.41
C ARG A 51 12.18 -1.99 7.37
N GLY A 52 11.05 -1.89 6.68
CA GLY A 52 10.70 -2.75 5.55
C GLY A 52 11.74 -2.66 4.41
N CYS A 53 12.15 -1.44 4.04
CA CYS A 53 13.19 -1.22 3.03
C CYS A 53 14.54 -1.83 3.43
N ILE A 54 14.96 -1.67 4.70
CA ILE A 54 16.20 -2.29 5.20
C ILE A 54 16.11 -3.81 5.13
N ARG A 55 15.00 -4.38 5.61
CA ARG A 55 14.74 -5.81 5.56
C ARG A 55 14.82 -6.33 4.13
N GLN A 56 14.18 -5.67 3.19
CA GLN A 56 14.16 -6.07 1.79
C GLN A 56 15.56 -6.05 1.18
N LYS A 57 16.36 -5.04 1.46
CA LYS A 57 17.78 -5.00 1.01
C LYS A 57 18.60 -6.16 1.59
N LYS A 58 18.41 -6.50 2.87
CA LYS A 58 19.04 -7.69 3.47
C LYS A 58 18.61 -8.97 2.74
N MET A 59 17.31 -9.12 2.47
CA MET A 59 16.76 -10.28 1.74
C MET A 59 17.36 -10.39 0.33
N THR A 60 17.50 -9.26 -0.39
CA THR A 60 18.11 -9.25 -1.72
C THR A 60 19.57 -9.69 -1.68
N ARG A 61 20.33 -9.31 -0.66
CA ARG A 61 21.73 -9.78 -0.46
C ARG A 61 21.82 -11.28 -0.13
N LEU A 62 20.79 -11.83 0.53
CA LEU A 62 20.74 -13.25 0.88
C LEU A 62 20.29 -14.15 -0.28
N GLN A 63 19.78 -13.59 -1.39
CA GLN A 63 19.31 -14.38 -2.53
C GLN A 63 20.31 -15.44 -3.03
N PRO A 64 21.63 -15.15 -3.19
CA PRO A 64 22.58 -16.19 -3.62
C PRO A 64 22.73 -17.31 -2.61
N GLN A 65 22.66 -17.02 -1.29
CA GLN A 65 22.71 -18.03 -0.24
C GLN A 65 21.43 -18.87 -0.21
N LEU A 66 20.26 -18.21 -0.39
CA LEU A 66 18.97 -18.89 -0.50
C LEU A 66 18.91 -19.86 -1.69
N LYS A 67 19.51 -19.44 -2.82
CA LYS A 67 19.60 -20.32 -4.00
C LYS A 67 20.45 -21.55 -3.72
N ARG A 68 21.64 -21.39 -3.13
CA ARG A 68 22.49 -22.52 -2.72
C ARG A 68 21.76 -23.46 -1.76
N LEU A 69 21.12 -22.89 -0.74
CA LEU A 69 20.37 -23.65 0.24
C LEU A 69 19.24 -24.48 -0.42
N LYS A 70 18.56 -23.90 -1.41
CA LYS A 70 17.54 -24.60 -2.18
C LYS A 70 18.12 -25.71 -3.05
N ASP A 71 19.29 -25.50 -3.65
CA ASP A 71 19.96 -26.48 -4.50
C ASP A 71 20.48 -27.69 -3.66
N GLU A 72 20.94 -27.42 -2.42
CA GLU A 72 21.47 -28.45 -1.51
C GLU A 72 20.37 -29.23 -0.78
N PHE A 73 19.37 -28.53 -0.24
CA PHE A 73 18.37 -29.10 0.67
C PHE A 73 16.95 -29.10 0.12
N GLY A 74 16.72 -28.62 -1.11
CA GLY A 74 15.38 -28.47 -1.68
C GLY A 74 14.61 -29.80 -1.86
N ARG A 75 15.30 -30.96 -1.76
CA ARG A 75 14.68 -32.29 -1.81
C ARG A 75 14.07 -32.70 -0.47
N ASP A 76 14.55 -32.16 0.64
CA ASP A 76 14.02 -32.39 1.98
C ASP A 76 13.38 -31.10 2.54
N PRO A 77 12.03 -30.99 2.52
CA PRO A 77 11.34 -29.79 2.95
C PRO A 77 11.57 -29.43 4.43
N LYS A 78 11.80 -30.45 5.30
CA LYS A 78 12.04 -30.21 6.74
C LYS A 78 13.42 -29.58 6.95
N LEU A 79 14.44 -30.23 6.38
CA LEU A 79 15.81 -29.75 6.50
C LEU A 79 15.99 -28.38 5.85
N TYR A 80 15.36 -28.15 4.69
CA TYR A 80 15.34 -26.85 4.04
C TYR A 80 14.70 -25.76 4.93
N ALA A 81 13.58 -26.05 5.57
CA ALA A 81 12.91 -25.11 6.46
C ALA A 81 13.76 -24.77 7.70
N GLU A 82 14.43 -25.76 8.30
CA GLU A 82 15.32 -25.56 9.45
C GLU A 82 16.53 -24.68 9.07
N GLN A 83 17.21 -25.01 7.98
CA GLN A 83 18.34 -24.24 7.48
C GLN A 83 17.96 -22.81 7.08
N LEU A 84 16.78 -22.63 6.47
CA LEU A 84 16.22 -21.34 6.13
C LEU A 84 15.95 -20.49 7.40
N GLN A 85 15.38 -21.11 8.42
CA GLN A 85 15.13 -20.45 9.70
C GLN A 85 16.43 -20.03 10.39
N GLN A 86 17.45 -20.87 10.39
CA GLN A 86 18.78 -20.58 10.94
C GLN A 86 19.43 -19.41 10.18
N LEU A 87 19.41 -19.42 8.84
CA LEU A 87 19.94 -18.33 8.02
C LEU A 87 19.28 -16.99 8.32
N TYR A 88 17.96 -16.99 8.46
CA TYR A 88 17.22 -15.76 8.80
C TYR A 88 17.52 -15.29 10.23
N ALA A 89 17.60 -16.22 11.19
CA ALA A 89 17.93 -15.89 12.57
C ALA A 89 19.33 -15.25 12.69
N GLN A 90 20.33 -15.78 11.99
CA GLN A 90 21.69 -15.24 11.94
C GLN A 90 21.74 -13.80 11.41
N GLN A 91 20.84 -13.44 10.50
CA GLN A 91 20.74 -12.10 9.93
C GLN A 91 19.78 -11.17 10.67
N GLY A 92 19.23 -11.64 11.80
CA GLY A 92 18.23 -10.89 12.58
C GLY A 92 16.94 -10.62 11.79
N LEU A 93 16.59 -11.52 10.85
CA LEU A 93 15.38 -11.47 10.06
C LEU A 93 14.35 -12.44 10.64
N SER A 94 13.10 -11.99 10.75
CA SER A 94 11.97 -12.86 11.07
C SER A 94 11.34 -13.43 9.80
N LEU A 95 10.91 -14.68 9.80
CA LEU A 95 10.15 -15.28 8.71
C LEU A 95 8.82 -14.56 8.49
N LEU A 96 8.18 -14.14 9.58
CA LEU A 96 6.93 -13.37 9.54
C LEU A 96 7.20 -11.90 9.80
N ASP A 97 6.71 -11.05 8.92
CA ASP A 97 6.76 -9.60 9.13
C ASP A 97 5.55 -9.11 9.95
N ALA A 98 5.63 -9.30 11.27
CA ALA A 98 4.58 -8.86 12.19
C ALA A 98 4.27 -7.34 12.05
N ARG A 99 5.25 -6.53 11.65
CA ARG A 99 5.08 -5.08 11.46
C ARG A 99 4.38 -4.74 10.16
N GLY A 100 4.65 -5.50 9.08
CA GLY A 100 3.88 -5.40 7.83
C GLY A 100 2.42 -5.78 8.06
N LEU A 101 2.16 -6.82 8.86
CA LEU A 101 0.82 -7.20 9.28
C LEU A 101 0.15 -6.10 10.11
N LEU A 102 0.89 -5.48 11.04
CA LEU A 102 0.38 -4.34 11.83
C LEU A 102 -0.01 -3.14 10.94
N ALA A 103 0.79 -2.84 9.91
CA ALA A 103 0.46 -1.79 8.96
C ALA A 103 -0.84 -2.09 8.18
N LEU A 104 -1.04 -3.34 7.79
CA LEU A 104 -2.27 -3.79 7.14
C LEU A 104 -3.49 -3.67 8.08
N ILE A 105 -3.35 -4.09 9.34
CA ILE A 105 -4.40 -3.97 10.35
C ILE A 105 -4.73 -2.49 10.61
N ALA A 106 -3.74 -1.62 10.72
CA ALA A 106 -3.94 -0.19 10.94
C ALA A 106 -4.66 0.50 9.76
N GLN A 107 -4.49 0.00 8.54
CA GLN A 107 -5.14 0.53 7.35
C GLN A 107 -6.58 0.05 7.17
N THR A 108 -6.93 -1.12 7.72
CA THR A 108 -8.25 -1.75 7.54
C THR A 108 -9.41 -0.88 8.04
N PRO A 109 -9.38 -0.25 9.23
CA PRO A 109 -10.47 0.61 9.70
C PRO A 109 -10.73 1.82 8.80
N ILE A 110 -9.68 2.38 8.21
CA ILE A 110 -9.82 3.51 7.28
C ILE A 110 -10.53 3.06 6.01
N LEU A 111 -10.08 1.96 5.43
CA LEU A 111 -10.68 1.40 4.22
C LEU A 111 -12.14 1.03 4.43
N LEU A 112 -12.45 0.33 5.53
CA LEU A 112 -13.82 -0.06 5.86
C LEU A 112 -14.71 1.14 6.18
N GLY A 113 -14.18 2.15 6.88
CA GLY A 113 -14.89 3.38 7.16
C GLY A 113 -15.23 4.15 5.87
N MET A 114 -14.26 4.34 4.99
CA MET A 114 -14.48 4.97 3.68
C MET A 114 -15.49 4.18 2.82
N TYR A 115 -15.34 2.85 2.79
CA TYR A 115 -16.31 1.99 2.08
C TYR A 115 -17.73 2.19 2.60
N GLN A 116 -17.93 2.22 3.92
CA GLN A 116 -19.24 2.39 4.52
C GLN A 116 -19.83 3.78 4.24
N VAL A 117 -19.05 4.84 4.40
CA VAL A 117 -19.47 6.22 4.08
C VAL A 117 -19.91 6.33 2.62
N PHE A 118 -19.18 5.71 1.69
CA PHE A 118 -19.52 5.77 0.28
C PHE A 118 -20.70 4.86 -0.09
N ARG A 119 -20.85 3.71 0.56
CA ARG A 119 -22.00 2.83 0.36
C ARG A 119 -23.31 3.48 0.83
N ASP A 120 -23.27 4.24 1.92
CA ASP A 120 -24.46 4.87 2.53
C ASP A 120 -24.91 6.15 1.80
N GLY A 121 -24.36 6.44 0.61
CA GLY A 121 -24.89 7.48 -0.29
C GLY A 121 -24.19 8.84 -0.20
N ALA A 122 -23.05 8.95 0.49
CA ALA A 122 -22.23 10.16 0.46
C ALA A 122 -21.58 10.46 -0.92
N ASN A 123 -21.98 9.71 -1.95
CA ASN A 123 -21.33 9.68 -3.29
C ASN A 123 -22.14 10.46 -4.34
N ALA A 124 -23.26 11.10 -4.00
CA ALA A 124 -24.06 11.85 -4.96
C ALA A 124 -23.27 13.08 -5.44
N GLY A 125 -22.53 12.95 -6.54
CA GLY A 125 -21.75 14.06 -7.08
C GLY A 125 -21.07 13.71 -8.39
N ARG A 126 -20.55 14.75 -9.04
CA ARG A 126 -19.75 14.65 -10.27
C ARG A 126 -18.28 14.94 -9.98
N PHE A 127 -17.39 14.28 -10.69
CA PHE A 127 -15.97 14.57 -10.59
C PHE A 127 -15.29 14.36 -11.95
N LEU A 128 -14.69 15.40 -12.49
CA LEU A 128 -14.07 15.39 -13.82
C LEU A 128 -15.05 14.86 -14.89
N TRP A 129 -14.75 13.72 -15.51
CA TRP A 129 -15.59 13.05 -16.50
C TRP A 129 -16.66 12.12 -15.88
N ILE A 130 -16.58 11.85 -14.56
CA ILE A 130 -17.47 10.92 -13.87
C ILE A 130 -18.75 11.64 -13.48
N ARG A 131 -19.88 11.21 -14.06
CA ARG A 131 -21.19 11.82 -13.81
C ARG A 131 -21.84 11.38 -12.51
N ASP A 132 -21.46 10.19 -12.02
CA ASP A 132 -22.06 9.55 -10.85
C ASP A 132 -20.99 8.74 -10.12
N LEU A 133 -20.54 9.29 -8.98
CA LEU A 133 -19.51 8.66 -8.15
C LEU A 133 -19.98 7.37 -7.45
N ALA A 134 -21.29 7.11 -7.43
CA ALA A 134 -21.83 5.86 -6.88
C ALA A 134 -21.65 4.66 -7.83
N LYS A 135 -21.39 4.91 -9.12
CA LYS A 135 -21.21 3.87 -10.13
C LYS A 135 -19.73 3.61 -10.41
N PRO A 136 -19.36 2.39 -10.83
CA PRO A 136 -18.01 2.12 -11.31
C PRO A 136 -17.74 2.84 -12.64
N ASP A 137 -16.49 3.26 -12.83
CA ASP A 137 -16.01 3.89 -14.06
C ASP A 137 -14.77 3.17 -14.59
N LEU A 138 -14.78 2.81 -15.88
CA LEU A 138 -13.71 2.03 -16.51
C LEU A 138 -12.39 2.81 -16.57
N ALA A 139 -12.45 4.11 -16.92
CA ALA A 139 -11.23 4.92 -17.03
C ALA A 139 -10.57 5.06 -15.66
N LEU A 140 -11.37 5.28 -14.61
CA LEU A 140 -10.88 5.35 -13.25
C LEU A 140 -10.32 3.99 -12.76
N ALA A 141 -10.95 2.88 -13.12
CA ALA A 141 -10.44 1.54 -12.81
C ALA A 141 -9.06 1.30 -13.44
N LEU A 142 -8.84 1.75 -14.68
CA LEU A 142 -7.53 1.69 -15.34
C LEU A 142 -6.51 2.59 -14.63
N ILE A 143 -6.91 3.77 -14.16
CA ILE A 143 -6.05 4.66 -13.36
C ILE A 143 -5.66 3.99 -12.04
N VAL A 144 -6.58 3.29 -11.36
CA VAL A 144 -6.27 2.51 -10.14
C VAL A 144 -5.26 1.42 -10.45
N GLY A 145 -5.41 0.69 -11.56
CA GLY A 145 -4.45 -0.31 -12.01
C GLY A 145 -3.07 0.29 -12.30
N LEU A 146 -3.02 1.41 -13.02
CA LEU A 146 -1.78 2.12 -13.33
C LEU A 146 -1.07 2.62 -12.05
N THR A 147 -1.81 3.26 -11.13
CA THR A 147 -1.24 3.73 -9.86
C THR A 147 -0.77 2.58 -8.97
N THR A 148 -1.44 1.41 -9.02
CA THR A 148 -0.99 0.19 -8.35
C THR A 148 0.31 -0.33 -9.00
N ALA A 149 0.40 -0.33 -10.32
CA ALA A 149 1.63 -0.71 -11.03
C ALA A 149 2.79 0.23 -10.67
N LEU A 150 2.55 1.55 -10.62
CA LEU A 150 3.54 2.55 -10.21
C LEU A 150 4.00 2.33 -8.76
N LEU A 151 3.08 2.02 -7.85
CA LEU A 151 3.41 1.69 -6.45
C LEU A 151 4.33 0.46 -6.38
N MET A 152 4.02 -0.59 -7.13
CA MET A 152 4.86 -1.79 -7.16
C MET A 152 6.23 -1.50 -7.82
N ALA A 153 6.24 -0.74 -8.91
CA ALA A 153 7.46 -0.35 -9.62
C ALA A 153 8.37 0.59 -8.81
N ALA A 154 7.81 1.35 -7.87
CA ALA A 154 8.58 2.22 -6.96
C ALA A 154 9.54 1.45 -6.04
N ASN A 155 9.39 0.13 -5.95
CA ASN A 155 10.29 -0.75 -5.23
C ASN A 155 11.43 -1.24 -6.15
N PRO A 156 12.68 -0.77 -5.99
CA PRO A 156 13.80 -1.16 -6.83
C PRO A 156 14.32 -2.57 -6.52
N ASP A 157 14.04 -3.10 -5.33
CA ASP A 157 14.59 -4.35 -4.83
C ASP A 157 13.72 -5.58 -5.24
N LEU A 158 12.81 -5.42 -6.22
CA LEU A 158 12.02 -6.54 -6.76
C LEU A 158 12.91 -7.50 -7.55
N PRO A 159 12.73 -8.84 -7.37
CA PRO A 159 13.45 -9.85 -8.13
C PRO A 159 13.27 -9.66 -9.63
N GLN A 160 14.36 -9.51 -10.39
CA GLN A 160 14.29 -9.15 -11.81
C GLN A 160 13.54 -10.20 -12.65
N GLN A 161 13.69 -11.48 -12.31
CA GLN A 161 13.03 -12.59 -13.00
C GLN A 161 11.49 -12.58 -12.86
N MET A 162 10.98 -12.05 -11.74
CA MET A 162 9.53 -12.01 -11.46
C MET A 162 8.96 -10.59 -11.45
N ARG A 163 9.77 -9.60 -11.78
CA ARG A 163 9.40 -8.18 -11.65
C ARG A 163 8.11 -7.85 -12.41
N LEU A 164 8.01 -8.30 -13.65
CA LEU A 164 6.82 -8.06 -14.46
C LEU A 164 5.58 -8.68 -13.83
N LEU A 165 5.67 -9.91 -13.37
CA LEU A 165 4.56 -10.62 -12.72
C LEU A 165 4.12 -9.92 -11.42
N LEU A 166 5.11 -9.52 -10.59
CA LEU A 166 4.84 -8.84 -9.32
C LEU A 166 4.26 -7.43 -9.47
N ILE A 167 4.44 -6.80 -10.64
CA ILE A 167 3.82 -5.52 -10.97
C ILE A 167 2.46 -5.73 -11.64
N ALA A 168 2.39 -6.61 -12.64
CA ALA A 168 1.19 -6.78 -13.46
C ALA A 168 0.04 -7.45 -12.71
N LEU A 169 0.32 -8.50 -11.92
CA LEU A 169 -0.73 -9.26 -11.22
C LEU A 169 -1.52 -8.38 -10.22
N PRO A 170 -0.89 -7.63 -9.30
CA PRO A 170 -1.63 -6.72 -8.42
C PRO A 170 -2.36 -5.60 -9.19
N ALA A 171 -1.79 -5.09 -10.28
CA ALA A 171 -2.42 -4.07 -11.11
C ALA A 171 -3.70 -4.59 -11.77
N ILE A 172 -3.66 -5.79 -12.35
CA ILE A 172 -4.84 -6.44 -12.95
C ILE A 172 -5.92 -6.69 -11.88
N VAL A 173 -5.55 -7.23 -10.74
CA VAL A 173 -6.48 -7.45 -9.61
C VAL A 173 -7.10 -6.12 -9.16
N ALA A 174 -6.31 -5.04 -9.10
CA ALA A 174 -6.78 -3.72 -8.74
C ALA A 174 -7.80 -3.17 -9.76
N VAL A 175 -7.58 -3.36 -11.07
CA VAL A 175 -8.55 -2.99 -12.12
C VAL A 175 -9.86 -3.77 -11.93
N ILE A 176 -9.78 -5.09 -11.81
CA ILE A 176 -10.97 -5.95 -11.67
C ILE A 176 -11.75 -5.57 -10.40
N THR A 177 -11.07 -5.27 -9.31
CA THR A 177 -11.69 -4.85 -8.06
C THR A 177 -12.35 -3.47 -8.22
N ALA A 178 -11.66 -2.50 -8.82
CA ALA A 178 -12.19 -1.16 -9.04
C ALA A 178 -13.43 -1.14 -9.95
N LEU A 179 -13.53 -2.06 -10.92
CA LEU A 179 -14.72 -2.23 -11.75
C LEU A 179 -15.96 -2.72 -10.98
N LYS A 180 -15.77 -3.26 -9.77
CA LYS A 180 -16.88 -3.71 -8.89
C LYS A 180 -17.18 -2.71 -7.78
N LEU A 181 -16.36 -1.69 -7.61
CA LEU A 181 -16.48 -0.68 -6.57
C LEU A 181 -17.01 0.64 -7.15
N CYS A 182 -17.64 1.46 -6.30
CA CYS A 182 -18.03 2.82 -6.68
C CYS A 182 -16.81 3.69 -7.00
N SER A 183 -16.98 4.65 -7.91
CA SER A 183 -15.91 5.57 -8.32
C SER A 183 -15.34 6.39 -7.15
N ALA A 184 -16.15 6.72 -6.16
CA ALA A 184 -15.68 7.40 -4.95
C ALA A 184 -14.56 6.61 -4.25
N LEU A 185 -14.72 5.30 -4.10
CA LEU A 185 -13.70 4.43 -3.48
C LEU A 185 -12.50 4.22 -4.41
N ALA A 186 -12.73 4.18 -5.73
CA ALA A 186 -11.64 4.09 -6.71
C ALA A 186 -10.75 5.36 -6.70
N ILE A 187 -11.31 6.56 -6.52
CA ILE A 187 -10.55 7.81 -6.30
C ILE A 187 -9.67 7.70 -5.05
N TYR A 188 -10.24 7.21 -3.95
CA TYR A 188 -9.48 6.95 -2.73
C TYR A 188 -8.30 6.00 -2.97
N PHE A 189 -8.51 4.88 -3.68
CA PHE A 189 -7.43 3.94 -3.99
C PHE A 189 -6.35 4.56 -4.87
N ALA A 190 -6.72 5.29 -5.93
CA ALA A 190 -5.76 5.95 -6.81
C ALA A 190 -4.90 6.97 -6.05
N ALA A 191 -5.52 7.86 -5.27
CA ALA A 191 -4.82 8.85 -4.46
C ALA A 191 -3.89 8.19 -3.42
N SER A 192 -4.40 7.16 -2.74
CA SER A 192 -3.68 6.37 -1.75
C SER A 192 -2.45 5.67 -2.34
N ASN A 193 -2.57 5.09 -3.54
CA ASN A 193 -1.47 4.44 -4.24
C ASN A 193 -0.40 5.45 -4.67
N CYS A 194 -0.80 6.61 -5.20
CA CYS A 194 0.14 7.68 -5.55
C CYS A 194 0.95 8.15 -4.33
N PHE A 195 0.27 8.39 -3.20
CA PHE A 195 0.94 8.77 -1.95
C PHE A 195 1.92 7.68 -1.48
N SER A 196 1.48 6.42 -1.49
CA SER A 196 2.32 5.28 -1.09
C SER A 196 3.51 5.06 -2.03
N ALA A 197 3.34 5.28 -3.33
CA ALA A 197 4.43 5.20 -4.31
C ALA A 197 5.49 6.28 -4.05
N ALA A 198 5.06 7.53 -3.82
CA ALA A 198 5.97 8.62 -3.46
C ALA A 198 6.72 8.34 -2.15
N GLN A 199 6.01 7.87 -1.11
CA GLN A 199 6.61 7.48 0.16
C GLN A 199 7.62 6.35 -0.02
N THR A 200 7.29 5.31 -0.76
CA THR A 200 8.17 4.17 -1.04
C THR A 200 9.44 4.62 -1.77
N TYR A 201 9.30 5.44 -2.80
CA TYR A 201 10.43 6.01 -3.53
C TYR A 201 11.36 6.82 -2.60
N CYS A 202 10.81 7.71 -1.78
CA CYS A 202 11.58 8.51 -0.82
C CYS A 202 12.33 7.64 0.19
N LEU A 203 11.68 6.60 0.71
CA LEU A 203 12.28 5.67 1.67
C LEU A 203 13.45 4.89 1.05
N HIS A 204 13.27 4.35 -0.16
CA HIS A 204 14.35 3.64 -0.85
C HIS A 204 15.52 4.57 -1.17
N ALA A 205 15.26 5.81 -1.60
CA ALA A 205 16.30 6.81 -1.84
C ALA A 205 17.07 7.16 -0.56
N LEU A 206 16.37 7.33 0.57
CA LEU A 206 16.97 7.61 1.86
C LEU A 206 17.85 6.45 2.33
N VAL A 207 17.35 5.22 2.28
CA VAL A 207 18.11 4.03 2.68
C VAL A 207 19.32 3.84 1.78
N ALA A 208 19.20 4.04 0.46
CA ALA A 208 20.31 3.96 -0.47
C ALA A 208 21.41 4.98 -0.16
N ARG A 209 21.04 6.23 0.17
CA ARG A 209 21.99 7.28 0.58
C ARG A 209 22.72 6.92 1.87
N ARG A 210 22.01 6.41 2.90
CA ARG A 210 22.60 6.00 4.18
C ARG A 210 23.55 4.82 4.05
N VAL A 211 23.26 3.89 3.16
CA VAL A 211 24.17 2.76 2.85
C VAL A 211 25.44 3.27 2.15
N LYS A 212 25.30 4.19 1.17
CA LYS A 212 26.46 4.76 0.46
C LYS A 212 27.35 5.61 1.37
N SER A 213 26.78 6.32 2.34
CA SER A 213 27.54 7.14 3.30
C SER A 213 28.17 6.34 4.45
N GLY A 214 27.98 5.02 4.50
CA GLY A 214 28.46 4.17 5.61
C GLY A 214 27.67 4.33 6.92
N ALA A 215 26.64 5.21 6.95
CA ALA A 215 25.81 5.43 8.13
C ALA A 215 24.84 4.25 8.42
N LEU A 216 24.68 3.34 7.48
CA LEU A 216 23.91 2.12 7.62
C LEU A 216 24.66 0.95 7.02
N VAL A 217 25.05 -0.01 7.86
CA VAL A 217 25.62 -1.29 7.45
C VAL A 217 24.48 -2.30 7.34
N ILE A 218 24.36 -2.95 6.18
CA ILE A 218 23.28 -3.92 5.88
C ILE A 218 23.93 -5.26 5.62
#